data_cd5eac245a9f219d409128b4df121100
#
_entry.id   cd5eac245a9f219d409128b4df121100
#
_cell.length_a   1.000
_cell.length_b   1.000
_cell.length_c   1.000
_cell.angle_alpha   90.00
_cell.angle_beta   90.00
_cell.angle_gamma   90.00
#
_symmetry.space_group_name_H-M   'P 1'
#
loop_
_entity.id
_entity.type
_entity.pdbx_description
1 polymer ?
#
loop_
_entity_poly.entity_id
_entity_poly.type
_entity_poly.pdbx_seq_one_letter_code
_entity_poly.pdbx_strand_id
1 'polypeptide(L)'
;MFPFIAGIINQLHTRFALIPKLLALGLLVSLSACSLLITGYNQAPSLLIFSWVNPHLDLNSEQDKQLRADLQVLHQWHRQQQLPIYADVFQKVAVLAPKEMTGPQICSIFDELKDTLVPLSQQMSPVIARLALKLTPAQLQRLEQQYDKDNKDYRKEWKLDASADKQLQVEVDKGIENAERWYDRLDKKQKALVKQLAKDSQYDQQKSWGERIRRQQDTVSTLERIAKSQQGLAWSQQEVTALLNRSLLNSPDETYRAYVDMRKDINCEAAAQLHTTTTAAQREFMVKTLKAYEADIRALVK
;
A
#
# COMPACT_ATOMS: atom_id res chain seq x y z
N MET A 1 -2.42 4.99 -3.58
CA MET A 1 -1.12 4.65 -3.01
C MET A 1 -1.21 4.03 -1.61
N PHE A 2 -2.21 4.37 -0.81
CA PHE A 2 -2.55 3.66 0.44
C PHE A 2 -3.10 2.22 0.27
N PRO A 3 -3.62 1.76 -0.88
CA PRO A 3 -4.11 0.39 -0.98
C PRO A 3 -3.00 -0.67 -0.85
N PHE A 4 -1.73 -0.34 -1.05
CA PHE A 4 -0.65 -1.33 -0.96
C PHE A 4 -0.31 -1.69 0.50
N ILE A 5 -0.28 -0.70 1.40
CA ILE A 5 -0.10 -0.96 2.84
C ILE A 5 -1.41 -1.49 3.45
N ALA A 6 -2.56 -0.99 3.01
CA ALA A 6 -3.87 -1.48 3.44
C ALA A 6 -4.17 -2.90 2.91
N GLY A 7 -3.68 -3.29 1.75
CA GLY A 7 -3.87 -4.62 1.17
C GLY A 7 -3.19 -5.73 1.97
N ILE A 8 -2.02 -5.48 2.52
CA ILE A 8 -1.31 -6.44 3.38
C ILE A 8 -2.04 -6.63 4.72
N ILE A 9 -2.59 -5.56 5.28
CA ILE A 9 -3.37 -5.60 6.54
C ILE A 9 -4.74 -6.26 6.32
N ASN A 10 -5.38 -6.04 5.17
CA ASN A 10 -6.72 -6.56 4.89
C ASN A 10 -6.74 -8.07 4.59
N GLN A 11 -5.68 -8.65 4.02
CA GLN A 11 -5.59 -10.10 3.82
C GLN A 11 -5.45 -10.89 5.14
N LEU A 12 -4.97 -10.24 6.20
CA LEU A 12 -4.90 -10.87 7.53
C LEU A 12 -6.25 -10.89 8.26
N HIS A 13 -7.19 -9.98 7.94
CA HIS A 13 -8.48 -9.92 8.62
C HIS A 13 -9.58 -10.84 8.06
N THR A 14 -9.48 -11.33 6.82
CA THR A 14 -10.54 -12.12 6.19
C THR A 14 -10.53 -13.62 6.52
N ARG A 15 -9.57 -14.12 7.31
CA ARG A 15 -9.49 -15.55 7.69
C ARG A 15 -9.87 -15.89 9.15
N PHE A 16 -10.32 -14.93 9.95
CA PHE A 16 -10.71 -15.17 11.36
C PHE A 16 -12.13 -14.69 11.70
N ALA A 17 -13.12 -15.14 10.95
CA ALA A 17 -14.51 -15.00 11.34
C ALA A 17 -15.06 -16.37 11.76
N LEU A 18 -14.93 -16.71 13.04
CA LEU A 18 -15.81 -17.66 13.78
C LEU A 18 -15.34 -17.68 15.24
N ILE A 19 -16.09 -17.03 16.13
CA ILE A 19 -16.50 -17.52 17.47
C ILE A 19 -17.27 -16.40 18.19
N PRO A 20 -18.57 -16.57 18.48
CA PRO A 20 -19.30 -15.67 19.39
C PRO A 20 -19.22 -16.20 20.83
N LYS A 21 -19.03 -15.31 21.78
CA LYS A 21 -19.16 -15.41 23.24
C LYS A 21 -17.85 -15.24 23.98
N LEU A 22 -17.68 -14.01 24.54
CA LEU A 22 -17.19 -13.78 25.93
C LEU A 22 -17.13 -12.26 26.21
N LEU A 23 -18.19 -11.77 26.81
CA LEU A 23 -18.39 -10.38 27.29
C LEU A 23 -17.69 -10.14 28.64
N ALA A 24 -16.49 -10.65 28.84
CA ALA A 24 -15.75 -10.46 30.09
C ALA A 24 -14.24 -10.16 29.92
N LEU A 25 -13.79 -9.80 28.71
CA LEU A 25 -12.37 -9.56 28.44
C LEU A 25 -12.09 -8.14 27.91
N GLY A 26 -12.99 -7.21 28.15
CA GLY A 26 -12.93 -5.83 27.60
C GLY A 26 -11.76 -4.96 28.07
N LEU A 27 -10.94 -5.38 29.04
CA LEU A 27 -9.80 -4.60 29.53
C LEU A 27 -8.43 -5.13 29.09
N LEU A 28 -8.35 -6.31 28.47
CA LEU A 28 -7.10 -6.89 27.99
C LEU A 28 -6.88 -6.72 26.47
N VAL A 29 -7.88 -6.28 25.73
CA VAL A 29 -7.84 -6.14 24.27
C VAL A 29 -7.11 -4.88 23.80
N SER A 30 -7.02 -3.85 24.64
CA SER A 30 -6.28 -2.61 24.28
C SER A 30 -4.75 -2.76 24.24
N LEU A 31 -4.20 -3.79 24.90
CA LEU A 31 -2.76 -4.10 24.83
C LEU A 31 -2.40 -5.03 23.66
N SER A 32 -3.39 -5.68 23.05
CA SER A 32 -3.15 -6.70 22.01
C SER A 32 -2.98 -6.12 20.59
N ALA A 33 -3.50 -4.94 20.30
CA ALA A 33 -3.39 -4.34 18.97
C ALA A 33 -1.96 -3.84 18.67
N CYS A 34 -1.30 -3.22 19.65
CA CYS A 34 0.09 -2.76 19.52
C CYS A 34 1.06 -3.94 19.35
N SER A 35 0.84 -5.07 20.04
CA SER A 35 1.70 -6.24 19.93
C SER A 35 1.60 -6.91 18.54
N LEU A 36 0.43 -6.84 17.88
CA LEU A 36 0.23 -7.43 16.55
C LEU A 36 0.96 -6.66 15.45
N LEU A 37 0.95 -5.33 15.50
CA LEU A 37 1.67 -4.48 14.55
C LEU A 37 3.19 -4.68 14.68
N ILE A 38 3.70 -4.64 15.91
CA ILE A 38 5.12 -4.84 16.21
C ILE A 38 5.56 -6.24 15.79
N THR A 39 4.79 -7.27 16.16
CA THR A 39 5.09 -8.66 15.80
C THR A 39 5.03 -8.85 14.27
N GLY A 40 4.00 -8.33 13.63
CA GLY A 40 3.84 -8.40 12.17
C GLY A 40 4.98 -7.71 11.43
N TYR A 41 5.39 -6.52 11.88
CA TYR A 41 6.52 -5.82 11.30
C TYR A 41 7.83 -6.59 11.48
N ASN A 42 8.11 -7.12 12.68
CA ASN A 42 9.33 -7.91 12.93
C ASN A 42 9.41 -9.17 12.06
N GLN A 43 8.27 -9.72 11.66
CA GLN A 43 8.19 -10.88 10.77
C GLN A 43 8.02 -10.51 9.29
N ALA A 44 7.95 -9.21 8.94
CA ALA A 44 7.65 -8.75 7.59
C ALA A 44 8.51 -9.39 6.48
N PRO A 45 9.84 -9.58 6.62
CA PRO A 45 10.64 -10.27 5.61
C PRO A 45 10.17 -11.70 5.33
N SER A 46 9.89 -12.47 6.39
CA SER A 46 9.41 -13.85 6.25
C SER A 46 7.99 -13.93 5.72
N LEU A 47 7.11 -13.03 6.16
CA LEU A 47 5.73 -12.93 5.67
C LEU A 47 5.70 -12.55 4.19
N LEU A 48 6.56 -11.63 3.74
CA LEU A 48 6.66 -11.24 2.33
C LEU A 48 7.05 -12.43 1.45
N ILE A 49 8.06 -13.20 1.87
CA ILE A 49 8.49 -14.38 1.12
C ILE A 49 7.38 -15.41 1.07
N PHE A 50 6.78 -15.73 2.20
CA PHE A 50 5.75 -16.77 2.30
C PHE A 50 4.46 -16.39 1.56
N SER A 51 3.97 -15.16 1.74
CA SER A 51 2.65 -14.76 1.26
C SER A 51 2.65 -14.22 -0.17
N TRP A 52 3.79 -13.73 -0.65
CA TRP A 52 3.85 -13.13 -1.99
C TRP A 52 4.95 -13.74 -2.86
N VAL A 53 6.22 -13.74 -2.43
CA VAL A 53 7.32 -14.14 -3.32
C VAL A 53 7.22 -15.61 -3.73
N ASN A 54 7.05 -16.53 -2.78
CA ASN A 54 6.98 -17.96 -3.08
C ASN A 54 5.77 -18.36 -3.92
N PRO A 55 4.55 -17.86 -3.68
CA PRO A 55 3.43 -18.10 -4.58
C PRO A 55 3.70 -17.67 -6.03
N HIS A 56 4.42 -16.55 -6.22
CA HIS A 56 4.69 -15.99 -7.53
C HIS A 56 5.92 -16.58 -8.24
N LEU A 57 6.96 -16.94 -7.50
CA LEU A 57 8.26 -17.32 -8.08
C LEU A 57 8.72 -18.75 -7.77
N ASP A 58 8.16 -19.39 -6.73
CA ASP A 58 8.58 -20.73 -6.31
C ASP A 58 10.10 -20.87 -6.16
N LEU A 59 10.64 -20.12 -5.18
CA LEU A 59 12.08 -20.02 -4.97
C LEU A 59 12.69 -21.37 -4.58
N ASN A 60 13.83 -21.69 -5.14
CA ASN A 60 14.66 -22.78 -4.62
C ASN A 60 15.35 -22.38 -3.30
N SER A 61 15.94 -23.35 -2.60
CA SER A 61 16.52 -23.14 -1.27
C SER A 61 17.65 -22.10 -1.25
N GLU A 62 18.45 -21.99 -2.32
CA GLU A 62 19.54 -21.00 -2.41
C GLU A 62 18.97 -19.59 -2.61
N GLN A 63 18.00 -19.43 -3.51
CA GLN A 63 17.29 -18.17 -3.74
C GLN A 63 16.57 -17.69 -2.49
N ASP A 64 15.84 -18.57 -1.78
CA ASP A 64 15.15 -18.27 -0.53
C ASP A 64 16.13 -17.81 0.55
N LYS A 65 17.22 -18.55 0.76
CA LYS A 65 18.27 -18.20 1.73
C LYS A 65 18.89 -16.82 1.44
N GLN A 66 19.25 -16.56 0.19
CA GLN A 66 19.82 -15.28 -0.22
C GLN A 66 18.82 -14.14 -0.04
N LEU A 67 17.58 -14.33 -0.49
CA LEU A 67 16.54 -13.30 -0.37
C LEU A 67 16.23 -12.97 1.09
N ARG A 68 16.20 -13.96 1.99
CA ARG A 68 16.03 -13.71 3.43
C ARG A 68 17.15 -12.83 3.99
N ALA A 69 18.39 -13.12 3.64
CA ALA A 69 19.51 -12.30 4.09
C ALA A 69 19.42 -10.86 3.57
N ASP A 70 19.10 -10.69 2.29
CA ASP A 70 18.95 -9.38 1.67
C ASP A 70 17.77 -8.58 2.28
N LEU A 71 16.64 -9.24 2.52
CA LEU A 71 15.47 -8.61 3.13
C LEU A 71 15.72 -8.25 4.61
N GLN A 72 16.54 -8.98 5.35
CA GLN A 72 16.94 -8.58 6.70
C GLN A 72 17.71 -7.27 6.71
N VAL A 73 18.67 -7.10 5.78
CA VAL A 73 19.42 -5.85 5.64
C VAL A 73 18.49 -4.69 5.24
N LEU A 74 17.63 -4.91 4.25
CA LEU A 74 16.63 -3.92 3.83
C LEU A 74 15.68 -3.55 4.97
N HIS A 75 15.21 -4.52 5.73
CA HIS A 75 14.32 -4.32 6.86
C HIS A 75 14.97 -3.52 7.99
N GLN A 76 16.24 -3.80 8.29
CA GLN A 76 17.00 -3.03 9.27
C GLN A 76 17.18 -1.58 8.83
N TRP A 77 17.55 -1.36 7.56
CA TRP A 77 17.62 -0.01 6.99
C TRP A 77 16.27 0.71 7.06
N HIS A 78 15.18 0.04 6.65
CA HIS A 78 13.82 0.60 6.70
C HIS A 78 13.43 1.00 8.11
N ARG A 79 13.75 0.17 9.11
CA ARG A 79 13.52 0.44 10.52
C ARG A 79 14.25 1.69 10.99
N GLN A 80 15.51 1.84 10.61
CA GLN A 80 16.36 2.93 11.11
C GLN A 80 16.18 4.24 10.34
N GLN A 81 15.86 4.17 9.05
CA GLN A 81 15.87 5.34 8.18
C GLN A 81 14.48 5.77 7.71
N GLN A 82 13.54 4.84 7.56
CA GLN A 82 12.20 5.16 7.03
C GLN A 82 11.15 5.30 8.15
N LEU A 83 11.15 4.42 9.12
CA LEU A 83 10.16 4.47 10.20
C LEU A 83 10.17 5.80 10.97
N PRO A 84 11.31 6.44 11.28
CA PRO A 84 11.30 7.77 11.91
C PRO A 84 10.52 8.81 11.09
N ILE A 85 10.71 8.82 9.76
CA ILE A 85 10.01 9.75 8.88
C ILE A 85 8.50 9.53 8.93
N TYR A 86 8.06 8.27 8.92
CA TYR A 86 6.63 7.96 9.05
C TYR A 86 6.05 8.39 10.41
N ALA A 87 6.80 8.18 11.50
CA ALA A 87 6.38 8.63 12.82
C ALA A 87 6.21 10.17 12.87
N ASP A 88 7.13 10.90 12.26
CA ASP A 88 7.06 12.36 12.19
C ASP A 88 5.88 12.85 11.35
N VAL A 89 5.55 12.17 10.24
CA VAL A 89 4.34 12.45 9.46
C VAL A 89 3.08 12.21 10.28
N PHE A 90 2.97 11.08 11.01
CA PHE A 90 1.83 10.83 11.88
C PHE A 90 1.69 11.88 12.97
N GLN A 91 2.80 12.29 13.60
CA GLN A 91 2.82 13.38 14.59
C GLN A 91 2.33 14.70 13.98
N LYS A 92 2.83 15.06 12.80
CA LYS A 92 2.40 16.27 12.07
C LYS A 92 0.90 16.27 11.80
N VAL A 93 0.38 15.14 11.30
CA VAL A 93 -1.07 15.02 11.02
C VAL A 93 -1.89 15.06 12.32
N ALA A 94 -1.43 14.44 13.42
CA ALA A 94 -2.10 14.49 14.72
C ALA A 94 -2.21 15.90 15.30
N VAL A 95 -1.27 16.78 14.99
CA VAL A 95 -1.31 18.22 15.37
C VAL A 95 -2.31 19.00 14.50
N LEU A 96 -2.49 18.64 13.24
CA LEU A 96 -3.41 19.29 12.31
C LEU A 96 -4.86 18.82 12.48
N ALA A 97 -5.07 17.55 12.77
CA ALA A 97 -6.39 16.89 12.79
C ALA A 97 -7.46 17.54 13.66
N PRO A 98 -7.17 18.22 14.81
CA PRO A 98 -8.19 18.94 15.58
C PRO A 98 -8.76 20.18 14.86
N LYS A 99 -8.04 20.72 13.88
CA LYS A 99 -8.36 21.94 13.14
C LYS A 99 -8.92 21.61 11.77
N GLU A 100 -9.49 22.63 11.10
CA GLU A 100 -9.79 22.50 9.67
C GLU A 100 -8.50 22.27 8.88
N MET A 101 -8.59 21.36 7.92
CA MET A 101 -7.50 21.03 6.99
C MET A 101 -7.92 21.38 5.57
N THR A 102 -7.03 22.04 4.83
CA THR A 102 -7.27 22.37 3.42
C THR A 102 -6.77 21.24 2.49
N GLY A 103 -7.31 21.19 1.27
CA GLY A 103 -6.83 20.27 0.23
C GLY A 103 -5.31 20.35 0.01
N PRO A 104 -4.71 21.54 -0.18
CA PRO A 104 -3.26 21.69 -0.31
C PRO A 104 -2.44 21.16 0.89
N GLN A 105 -2.93 21.34 2.13
CA GLN A 105 -2.26 20.78 3.32
C GLN A 105 -2.28 19.24 3.28
N ILE A 106 -3.40 18.65 2.90
CA ILE A 106 -3.53 17.19 2.76
C ILE A 106 -2.63 16.68 1.63
N CYS A 107 -2.62 17.37 0.47
CA CYS A 107 -1.72 17.02 -0.64
C CYS A 107 -0.25 17.07 -0.24
N SER A 108 0.18 18.07 0.53
CA SER A 108 1.55 18.17 1.03
C SER A 108 1.96 16.96 1.88
N ILE A 109 1.03 16.41 2.69
CA ILE A 109 1.28 15.19 3.46
C ILE A 109 1.45 13.98 2.53
N PHE A 110 0.63 13.87 1.49
CA PHE A 110 0.77 12.80 0.49
C PHE A 110 2.08 12.90 -0.29
N ASP A 111 2.50 14.10 -0.66
CA ASP A 111 3.76 14.31 -1.38
C ASP A 111 4.96 13.93 -0.48
N GLU A 112 4.96 14.32 0.79
CA GLU A 112 5.98 13.94 1.76
C GLU A 112 6.10 12.40 1.91
N LEU A 113 4.96 11.69 1.95
CA LEU A 113 4.96 10.23 1.96
C LEU A 113 5.41 9.62 0.62
N LYS A 114 5.06 10.23 -0.50
CA LYS A 114 5.49 9.79 -1.83
C LYS A 114 7.01 9.92 -1.97
N ASP A 115 7.61 10.96 -1.44
CA ASP A 115 9.05 11.19 -1.51
C ASP A 115 9.85 10.08 -0.79
N THR A 116 9.26 9.44 0.23
CA THR A 116 9.90 8.28 0.89
C THR A 116 10.08 7.07 -0.02
N LEU A 117 9.37 7.00 -1.14
CA LEU A 117 9.51 5.89 -2.09
C LEU A 117 10.80 5.94 -2.88
N VAL A 118 11.41 7.12 -3.04
CA VAL A 118 12.68 7.27 -3.78
C VAL A 118 13.80 6.49 -3.08
N PRO A 119 14.15 6.79 -1.80
CA PRO A 119 15.18 6.03 -1.10
C PRO A 119 14.79 4.54 -0.92
N LEU A 120 13.50 4.24 -0.72
CA LEU A 120 13.04 2.85 -0.63
C LEU A 120 13.32 2.09 -1.93
N SER A 121 13.01 2.66 -3.10
CA SER A 121 13.26 2.03 -4.40
C SER A 121 14.76 1.79 -4.64
N GLN A 122 15.61 2.72 -4.22
CA GLN A 122 17.06 2.60 -4.31
C GLN A 122 17.58 1.42 -3.46
N GLN A 123 17.07 1.24 -2.26
CA GLN A 123 17.46 0.14 -1.38
C GLN A 123 16.87 -1.22 -1.80
N MET A 124 15.70 -1.23 -2.42
CA MET A 124 15.09 -2.44 -2.97
C MET A 124 15.81 -2.93 -4.24
N SER A 125 16.37 -2.03 -5.04
CA SER A 125 16.96 -2.36 -6.33
C SER A 125 18.04 -3.45 -6.26
N PRO A 126 19.03 -3.41 -5.35
CA PRO A 126 20.03 -4.47 -5.25
C PRO A 126 19.45 -5.82 -4.81
N VAL A 127 18.42 -5.82 -3.98
CA VAL A 127 17.73 -7.04 -3.51
C VAL A 127 17.06 -7.74 -4.70
N ILE A 128 16.25 -6.98 -5.43
CA ILE A 128 15.53 -7.49 -6.61
C ILE A 128 16.51 -7.90 -7.72
N ALA A 129 17.55 -7.13 -7.97
CA ALA A 129 18.54 -7.42 -9.00
C ALA A 129 19.30 -8.74 -8.75
N ARG A 130 19.70 -9.00 -7.50
CA ARG A 130 20.34 -10.28 -7.12
C ARG A 130 19.42 -11.48 -7.34
N LEU A 131 18.14 -11.33 -7.00
CA LEU A 131 17.16 -12.38 -7.26
C LEU A 131 16.94 -12.56 -8.77
N ALA A 132 16.74 -11.46 -9.50
CA ALA A 132 16.47 -11.47 -10.95
C ALA A 132 17.54 -12.17 -11.77
N LEU A 133 18.82 -12.00 -11.41
CA LEU A 133 19.95 -12.69 -12.05
C LEU A 133 19.89 -14.22 -11.93
N LYS A 134 19.15 -14.74 -10.97
CA LYS A 134 19.04 -16.19 -10.71
C LYS A 134 17.69 -16.77 -11.10
N LEU A 135 16.78 -15.98 -11.68
CA LEU A 135 15.47 -16.45 -12.09
C LEU A 135 15.58 -17.38 -13.32
N THR A 136 14.85 -18.47 -13.27
CA THR A 136 14.71 -19.39 -14.38
C THR A 136 13.52 -19.03 -15.27
N PRO A 137 13.50 -19.49 -16.55
CA PRO A 137 12.33 -19.32 -17.42
C PRO A 137 11.03 -19.86 -16.81
N ALA A 138 11.11 -21.00 -16.09
CA ALA A 138 9.95 -21.59 -15.42
C ALA A 138 9.39 -20.68 -14.30
N GLN A 139 10.25 -19.99 -13.55
CA GLN A 139 9.85 -19.04 -12.53
C GLN A 139 9.20 -17.78 -13.12
N LEU A 140 9.71 -17.28 -14.25
CA LEU A 140 9.09 -16.15 -14.96
C LEU A 140 7.72 -16.54 -15.51
N GLN A 141 7.57 -17.73 -16.09
CA GLN A 141 6.27 -18.24 -16.53
C GLN A 141 5.28 -18.39 -15.36
N ARG A 142 5.76 -18.85 -14.20
CA ARG A 142 4.93 -18.92 -12.99
C ARG A 142 4.48 -17.54 -12.53
N LEU A 143 5.36 -16.53 -12.58
CA LEU A 143 5.00 -15.15 -12.27
C LEU A 143 3.85 -14.64 -13.15
N GLU A 144 3.91 -14.89 -14.46
CA GLU A 144 2.84 -14.52 -15.39
C GLU A 144 1.51 -15.23 -15.04
N GLN A 145 1.57 -16.54 -14.80
CA GLN A 145 0.39 -17.32 -14.39
C GLN A 145 -0.23 -16.82 -13.08
N GLN A 146 0.60 -16.39 -12.15
CA GLN A 146 0.11 -15.84 -10.88
C GLN A 146 -0.48 -14.45 -11.08
N TYR A 147 0.12 -13.60 -11.92
CA TYR A 147 -0.49 -12.33 -12.32
C TYR A 147 -1.84 -12.52 -12.97
N ASP A 148 -2.04 -13.55 -13.80
CA ASP A 148 -3.34 -13.86 -14.39
C ASP A 148 -4.40 -14.20 -13.33
N LYS A 149 -4.04 -14.94 -12.27
CA LYS A 149 -4.94 -15.24 -11.15
C LYS A 149 -5.28 -13.97 -10.37
N ASP A 150 -4.26 -13.20 -10.00
CA ASP A 150 -4.43 -11.94 -9.26
C ASP A 150 -5.28 -10.94 -10.07
N ASN A 151 -5.17 -10.97 -11.39
CA ASN A 151 -5.95 -10.15 -12.30
C ASN A 151 -7.42 -10.55 -12.34
N LYS A 152 -7.72 -11.86 -12.30
CA LYS A 152 -9.10 -12.36 -12.17
C LYS A 152 -9.73 -11.90 -10.85
N ASP A 153 -8.97 -11.99 -9.75
CA ASP A 153 -9.45 -11.57 -8.43
C ASP A 153 -9.64 -10.06 -8.37
N TYR A 154 -8.72 -9.27 -8.92
CA TYR A 154 -8.85 -7.82 -9.03
C TYR A 154 -10.11 -7.42 -9.83
N ARG A 155 -10.35 -8.02 -11.01
CA ARG A 155 -11.54 -7.76 -11.83
C ARG A 155 -12.82 -8.05 -11.05
N LYS A 156 -12.86 -9.17 -10.31
CA LYS A 156 -14.00 -9.56 -9.48
C LYS A 156 -14.21 -8.58 -8.32
N GLU A 157 -13.15 -8.23 -7.59
CA GLU A 157 -13.20 -7.31 -6.45
C GLU A 157 -13.71 -5.93 -6.88
N TRP A 158 -13.14 -5.39 -7.95
CA TRP A 158 -13.50 -4.07 -8.47
C TRP A 158 -14.71 -4.09 -9.39
N LYS A 159 -15.30 -5.27 -9.63
CA LYS A 159 -16.48 -5.45 -10.50
C LYS A 159 -16.29 -4.83 -11.89
N LEU A 160 -15.09 -4.98 -12.50
CA LEU A 160 -14.73 -4.32 -13.75
C LEU A 160 -15.65 -4.66 -14.93
N ASP A 161 -16.32 -5.81 -14.89
CA ASP A 161 -17.26 -6.29 -15.90
C ASP A 161 -18.72 -5.97 -15.57
N ALA A 162 -18.97 -5.23 -14.48
CA ALA A 162 -20.31 -4.88 -14.06
C ALA A 162 -20.72 -3.47 -14.54
N SER A 163 -21.98 -3.08 -14.30
CA SER A 163 -22.47 -1.75 -14.61
C SER A 163 -21.73 -0.66 -13.84
N ALA A 164 -21.71 0.56 -14.38
CA ALA A 164 -21.09 1.72 -13.74
C ALA A 164 -21.60 1.95 -12.30
N ASP A 165 -22.90 1.72 -12.04
CA ASP A 165 -23.47 1.85 -10.69
C ASP A 165 -22.87 0.85 -9.71
N LYS A 166 -22.61 -0.39 -10.14
CA LYS A 166 -21.98 -1.41 -9.30
C LYS A 166 -20.50 -1.10 -9.06
N GLN A 167 -19.82 -0.55 -10.04
CA GLN A 167 -18.44 -0.09 -9.90
C GLN A 167 -18.36 1.10 -8.94
N LEU A 168 -19.22 2.11 -9.11
CA LEU A 168 -19.33 3.24 -8.19
C LEU A 168 -19.62 2.79 -6.76
N GLN A 169 -20.48 1.78 -6.57
CA GLN A 169 -20.77 1.27 -5.23
C GLN A 169 -19.51 0.69 -4.56
N VAL A 170 -18.62 0.02 -5.30
CA VAL A 170 -17.33 -0.44 -4.75
C VAL A 170 -16.47 0.73 -4.29
N GLU A 171 -16.41 1.81 -5.07
CA GLU A 171 -15.66 3.00 -4.67
C GLU A 171 -16.24 3.66 -3.43
N VAL A 172 -17.56 3.77 -3.35
CA VAL A 172 -18.27 4.31 -2.18
C VAL A 172 -17.98 3.47 -0.94
N ASP A 173 -18.10 2.14 -1.04
CA ASP A 173 -17.87 1.23 0.09
C ASP A 173 -16.42 1.34 0.59
N LYS A 174 -15.45 1.35 -0.33
CA LYS A 174 -14.02 1.55 0.01
C LYS A 174 -13.76 2.95 0.57
N GLY A 175 -14.43 3.97 0.06
CA GLY A 175 -14.35 5.35 0.57
C GLY A 175 -14.84 5.46 2.01
N ILE A 176 -16.01 4.85 2.31
CA ILE A 176 -16.55 4.79 3.66
C ILE A 176 -15.63 4.01 4.61
N GLU A 177 -15.17 2.82 4.21
CA GLU A 177 -14.25 2.01 5.01
C GLU A 177 -12.96 2.79 5.34
N ASN A 178 -12.38 3.46 4.35
CA ASN A 178 -11.18 4.27 4.57
C ASN A 178 -11.44 5.46 5.50
N ALA A 179 -12.56 6.14 5.37
CA ALA A 179 -12.91 7.26 6.23
C ALA A 179 -13.21 6.79 7.67
N GLU A 180 -13.96 5.69 7.85
CA GLU A 180 -14.28 5.13 9.17
C GLU A 180 -13.03 4.62 9.92
N ARG A 181 -11.94 4.30 9.22
CA ARG A 181 -10.65 3.98 9.84
C ARG A 181 -10.03 5.17 10.59
N TRP A 182 -10.29 6.39 10.11
CA TRP A 182 -9.74 7.62 10.70
C TRP A 182 -10.72 8.36 11.62
N TYR A 183 -12.03 8.24 11.35
CA TYR A 183 -13.06 9.02 12.03
C TYR A 183 -14.04 8.15 12.84
N ASP A 184 -13.74 6.83 13.02
CA ASP A 184 -14.70 5.89 13.56
C ASP A 184 -15.96 5.85 12.66
N ARG A 185 -17.13 5.71 13.25
CA ARG A 185 -18.39 5.60 12.50
C ARG A 185 -18.80 6.92 11.84
N LEU A 186 -19.03 6.87 10.53
CA LEU A 186 -19.64 7.98 9.80
C LEU A 186 -21.16 7.99 9.97
N ASP A 187 -21.76 9.18 10.11
CA ASP A 187 -23.20 9.36 10.10
C ASP A 187 -23.80 9.28 8.67
N LYS A 188 -25.14 9.37 8.57
CA LYS A 188 -25.84 9.27 7.29
C LYS A 188 -25.47 10.42 6.33
N LYS A 189 -25.25 11.64 6.84
CA LYS A 189 -24.88 12.81 5.99
C LYS A 189 -23.45 12.66 5.49
N GLN A 190 -22.54 12.24 6.33
CA GLN A 190 -21.15 11.97 5.96
C GLN A 190 -21.05 10.83 4.93
N LYS A 191 -21.80 9.74 5.07
CA LYS A 191 -21.87 8.66 4.06
C LYS A 191 -22.47 9.14 2.74
N ALA A 192 -23.47 10.01 2.79
CA ALA A 192 -24.01 10.63 1.59
C ALA A 192 -23.00 11.56 0.91
N LEU A 193 -22.21 12.31 1.67
CA LEU A 193 -21.10 13.12 1.15
C LEU A 193 -20.04 12.22 0.51
N VAL A 194 -19.59 11.15 1.15
CA VAL A 194 -18.62 10.21 0.56
C VAL A 194 -19.13 9.65 -0.77
N LYS A 195 -20.43 9.32 -0.85
CA LYS A 195 -21.03 8.88 -2.12
C LYS A 195 -20.99 9.97 -3.20
N GLN A 196 -21.23 11.24 -2.83
CA GLN A 196 -21.12 12.34 -3.79
C GLN A 196 -19.66 12.55 -4.23
N LEU A 197 -18.73 12.58 -3.28
CA LEU A 197 -17.29 12.71 -3.55
C LEU A 197 -16.75 11.58 -4.44
N ALA A 198 -17.26 10.35 -4.27
CA ALA A 198 -16.92 9.24 -5.16
C ALA A 198 -17.41 9.46 -6.60
N LYS A 199 -18.64 10.01 -6.78
CA LYS A 199 -19.15 10.38 -8.12
C LYS A 199 -18.31 11.47 -8.78
N ASP A 200 -17.89 12.45 -8.00
CA ASP A 200 -17.13 13.61 -8.48
C ASP A 200 -15.63 13.29 -8.65
N SER A 201 -15.21 12.14 -8.19
CA SER A 201 -13.81 11.73 -8.11
C SER A 201 -13.11 11.55 -9.45
N GLN A 202 -13.86 11.43 -10.55
CA GLN A 202 -13.36 11.12 -11.90
C GLN A 202 -12.49 9.83 -11.92
N TYR A 203 -12.75 8.91 -10.99
CA TYR A 203 -12.04 7.65 -10.98
C TYR A 203 -12.41 6.80 -12.18
N ASP A 204 -11.39 6.38 -12.91
CA ASP A 204 -11.52 5.53 -14.09
C ASP A 204 -10.86 4.18 -13.79
N GLN A 205 -11.68 3.18 -13.59
CA GLN A 205 -11.22 1.82 -13.29
C GLN A 205 -10.47 1.21 -14.48
N GLN A 206 -10.81 1.58 -15.72
CA GLN A 206 -10.15 1.05 -16.92
C GLN A 206 -8.73 1.61 -17.06
N LYS A 207 -8.52 2.88 -16.74
CA LYS A 207 -7.17 3.46 -16.68
C LYS A 207 -6.32 2.80 -15.61
N SER A 208 -6.88 2.58 -14.43
CA SER A 208 -6.20 1.88 -13.32
C SER A 208 -5.86 0.43 -13.68
N TRP A 209 -6.79 -0.25 -14.37
CA TRP A 209 -6.59 -1.59 -14.91
C TRP A 209 -5.49 -1.62 -15.97
N GLY A 210 -5.53 -0.74 -16.94
CA GLY A 210 -4.53 -0.63 -18.00
C GLY A 210 -3.12 -0.45 -17.43
N GLU A 211 -2.95 0.47 -16.47
CA GLU A 211 -1.67 0.69 -15.81
C GLU A 211 -1.21 -0.52 -14.97
N ARG A 212 -2.14 -1.23 -14.32
CA ARG A 212 -1.82 -2.49 -13.62
C ARG A 212 -1.22 -3.51 -14.59
N ILE A 213 -1.84 -3.74 -15.73
CA ILE A 213 -1.35 -4.67 -16.75
C ILE A 213 0.00 -4.22 -17.30
N ARG A 214 0.15 -2.93 -17.63
CA ARG A 214 1.42 -2.36 -18.09
C ARG A 214 2.57 -2.64 -17.10
N ARG A 215 2.33 -2.39 -15.79
CA ARG A 215 3.35 -2.63 -14.75
C ARG A 215 3.75 -4.10 -14.63
N GLN A 216 2.81 -5.02 -14.74
CA GLN A 216 3.08 -6.45 -14.72
C GLN A 216 3.92 -6.87 -15.93
N GLN A 217 3.55 -6.42 -17.13
CA GLN A 217 4.30 -6.68 -18.35
C GLN A 217 5.72 -6.10 -18.31
N ASP A 218 5.86 -4.85 -17.83
CA ASP A 218 7.15 -4.20 -17.64
C ASP A 218 8.03 -4.96 -16.63
N THR A 219 7.41 -5.47 -15.56
CA THR A 219 8.11 -6.29 -14.56
C THR A 219 8.62 -7.58 -15.17
N VAL A 220 7.76 -8.36 -15.84
CA VAL A 220 8.18 -9.63 -16.46
C VAL A 220 9.26 -9.40 -17.48
N SER A 221 9.08 -8.46 -18.41
CA SER A 221 10.05 -8.20 -19.46
C SER A 221 11.40 -7.70 -18.93
N THR A 222 11.39 -6.90 -17.86
CA THR A 222 12.64 -6.43 -17.22
C THR A 222 13.36 -7.58 -16.51
N LEU A 223 12.63 -8.40 -15.73
CA LEU A 223 13.22 -9.56 -15.06
C LEU A 223 13.77 -10.58 -16.07
N GLU A 224 13.05 -10.80 -17.16
CA GLU A 224 13.51 -11.69 -18.24
C GLU A 224 14.81 -11.17 -18.91
N ARG A 225 14.89 -9.85 -19.20
CA ARG A 225 16.10 -9.23 -19.74
C ARG A 225 17.27 -9.41 -18.79
N ILE A 226 17.06 -9.20 -17.47
CA ILE A 226 18.11 -9.38 -16.47
C ILE A 226 18.53 -10.86 -16.39
N ALA A 227 17.61 -11.79 -16.33
CA ALA A 227 17.90 -13.22 -16.22
C ALA A 227 18.69 -13.76 -17.44
N LYS A 228 18.44 -13.21 -18.64
CA LYS A 228 19.15 -13.56 -19.87
C LYS A 228 20.47 -12.81 -20.07
N SER A 229 20.70 -11.74 -19.30
CA SER A 229 21.86 -10.87 -19.47
C SER A 229 23.10 -11.47 -18.81
N GLN A 230 24.26 -11.17 -19.39
CA GLN A 230 25.59 -11.47 -18.81
C GLN A 230 26.27 -10.21 -18.24
N GLN A 231 25.53 -9.10 -18.10
CA GLN A 231 26.11 -7.80 -17.73
C GLN A 231 26.37 -7.61 -16.23
N GLY A 232 25.97 -8.58 -15.41
CA GLY A 232 26.27 -8.58 -13.98
C GLY A 232 25.37 -7.69 -13.12
N LEU A 233 25.72 -7.58 -11.82
CA LEU A 233 24.86 -6.99 -10.79
C LEU A 233 24.65 -5.49 -10.98
N ALA A 234 25.66 -4.72 -11.32
CA ALA A 234 25.56 -3.25 -11.42
C ALA A 234 24.55 -2.82 -12.49
N TRP A 235 24.63 -3.44 -13.68
CA TRP A 235 23.65 -3.20 -14.74
C TRP A 235 22.24 -3.65 -14.34
N SER A 236 22.11 -4.82 -13.71
CA SER A 236 20.83 -5.34 -13.23
C SER A 236 20.18 -4.40 -12.20
N GLN A 237 20.97 -3.78 -11.32
CA GLN A 237 20.47 -2.78 -10.38
C GLN A 237 19.93 -1.53 -11.10
N GLN A 238 20.61 -1.07 -12.17
CA GLN A 238 20.12 0.06 -12.97
C GLN A 238 18.78 -0.27 -13.63
N GLU A 239 18.65 -1.47 -14.23
CA GLU A 239 17.39 -1.92 -14.84
C GLU A 239 16.24 -2.01 -13.81
N VAL A 240 16.52 -2.55 -12.62
CA VAL A 240 15.52 -2.61 -11.53
C VAL A 240 15.17 -1.22 -11.02
N THR A 241 16.15 -0.32 -10.85
CA THR A 241 15.89 1.06 -10.44
C THR A 241 14.97 1.77 -11.46
N ALA A 242 15.24 1.58 -12.75
CA ALA A 242 14.41 2.12 -13.81
C ALA A 242 12.99 1.50 -13.80
N LEU A 243 12.86 0.19 -13.57
CA LEU A 243 11.58 -0.49 -13.41
C LEU A 243 10.78 0.07 -12.22
N LEU A 244 11.42 0.20 -11.05
CA LEU A 244 10.76 0.74 -9.85
C LEU A 244 10.34 2.19 -10.04
N ASN A 245 11.15 3.00 -10.73
CA ASN A 245 10.77 4.36 -11.08
C ASN A 245 9.50 4.38 -11.94
N ARG A 246 9.46 3.61 -13.04
CA ARG A 246 8.30 3.52 -13.93
C ARG A 246 7.05 2.93 -13.26
N SER A 247 7.24 2.11 -12.23
CA SER A 247 6.13 1.43 -11.55
C SER A 247 5.58 2.20 -10.36
N LEU A 248 6.43 2.90 -9.60
CA LEU A 248 6.06 3.52 -8.33
C LEU A 248 5.99 5.03 -8.38
N LEU A 249 6.85 5.68 -9.17
CA LEU A 249 7.05 7.12 -9.12
C LEU A 249 6.51 7.81 -10.37
N ASN A 250 6.94 7.37 -11.55
CA ASN A 250 6.73 8.06 -12.81
C ASN A 250 6.32 7.06 -13.90
N SER A 251 5.02 6.80 -14.08
CA SER A 251 4.57 6.01 -15.23
C SER A 251 5.10 6.60 -16.54
N PRO A 252 5.57 5.80 -17.50
CA PRO A 252 5.98 6.29 -18.82
C PRO A 252 4.79 6.85 -19.65
N ASP A 253 3.57 6.47 -19.30
CA ASP A 253 2.34 7.00 -19.93
C ASP A 253 2.02 8.40 -19.39
N GLU A 254 2.20 9.43 -20.23
CA GLU A 254 1.92 10.82 -19.88
C GLU A 254 0.44 11.07 -19.57
N THR A 255 -0.45 10.42 -20.29
CA THR A 255 -1.89 10.54 -20.06
C THR A 255 -2.27 9.99 -18.69
N TYR A 256 -1.64 8.85 -18.31
CA TYR A 256 -1.84 8.27 -16.98
C TYR A 256 -1.23 9.14 -15.88
N ARG A 257 -0.04 9.74 -16.09
CA ARG A 257 0.54 10.68 -15.11
C ARG A 257 -0.38 11.87 -14.86
N ALA A 258 -0.83 12.54 -15.94
CA ALA A 258 -1.77 13.66 -15.82
C ALA A 258 -3.08 13.26 -15.11
N TYR A 259 -3.60 12.07 -15.40
CA TYR A 259 -4.75 11.51 -14.70
C TYR A 259 -4.48 11.31 -13.20
N VAL A 260 -3.33 10.77 -12.81
CA VAL A 260 -2.97 10.56 -11.39
C VAL A 260 -2.81 11.88 -10.64
N ASP A 261 -2.19 12.88 -11.28
CA ASP A 261 -2.00 14.21 -10.67
C ASP A 261 -3.35 14.91 -10.45
N MET A 262 -4.21 14.91 -11.48
CA MET A 262 -5.58 15.42 -11.35
C MET A 262 -6.36 14.69 -10.23
N ARG A 263 -6.25 13.37 -10.16
CA ARG A 263 -6.90 12.55 -9.12
C ARG A 263 -6.36 12.85 -7.72
N LYS A 264 -5.06 13.13 -7.60
CA LYS A 264 -4.45 13.53 -6.32
C LYS A 264 -5.14 14.79 -5.79
N ASP A 265 -5.24 15.83 -6.61
CA ASP A 265 -5.83 17.11 -6.21
C ASP A 265 -7.31 16.96 -5.82
N ILE A 266 -8.09 16.24 -6.64
CA ILE A 266 -9.50 15.94 -6.32
C ILE A 266 -9.62 15.18 -4.98
N ASN A 267 -8.77 14.19 -4.75
CA ASN A 267 -8.83 13.39 -3.52
C ASN A 267 -8.40 14.19 -2.27
N CYS A 268 -7.43 15.10 -2.40
CA CYS A 268 -7.04 15.98 -1.32
C CYS A 268 -8.18 16.91 -0.92
N GLU A 269 -8.87 17.49 -1.92
CA GLU A 269 -10.01 18.37 -1.69
C GLU A 269 -11.20 17.59 -1.10
N ALA A 270 -11.48 16.40 -1.62
CA ALA A 270 -12.51 15.52 -1.08
C ALA A 270 -12.25 15.13 0.39
N ALA A 271 -10.99 14.85 0.75
CA ALA A 271 -10.61 14.58 2.13
C ALA A 271 -10.80 15.81 3.03
N ALA A 272 -10.47 17.00 2.56
CA ALA A 272 -10.69 18.26 3.28
C ALA A 272 -12.20 18.51 3.49
N GLN A 273 -13.01 18.34 2.46
CA GLN A 273 -14.47 18.49 2.57
C GLN A 273 -15.09 17.52 3.58
N LEU A 274 -14.68 16.24 3.55
CA LEU A 274 -15.14 15.27 4.54
C LEU A 274 -14.69 15.68 5.95
N HIS A 275 -13.43 16.09 6.12
CA HIS A 275 -12.87 16.52 7.40
C HIS A 275 -13.66 17.69 8.02
N THR A 276 -14.08 18.66 7.21
CA THR A 276 -14.91 19.79 7.66
C THR A 276 -16.25 19.35 8.26
N THR A 277 -16.78 18.19 7.84
CA THR A 277 -18.05 17.67 8.40
C THR A 277 -17.89 16.86 9.68
N THR A 278 -16.64 16.61 10.10
CA THR A 278 -16.38 15.74 11.26
C THR A 278 -16.67 16.44 12.58
N THR A 279 -17.18 15.65 13.53
CA THR A 279 -17.42 16.10 14.91
C THR A 279 -16.13 16.17 15.72
N ALA A 280 -16.15 16.89 16.85
CA ALA A 280 -15.02 16.91 17.77
C ALA A 280 -14.61 15.50 18.24
N ALA A 281 -15.57 14.62 18.50
CA ALA A 281 -15.30 13.23 18.90
C ALA A 281 -14.60 12.42 17.78
N GLN A 282 -15.01 12.61 16.53
CA GLN A 282 -14.37 11.98 15.38
C GLN A 282 -12.93 12.47 15.18
N ARG A 283 -12.69 13.77 15.33
CA ARG A 283 -11.33 14.34 15.28
C ARG A 283 -10.45 13.85 16.42
N GLU A 284 -11.01 13.73 17.62
CA GLU A 284 -10.31 13.16 18.79
C GLU A 284 -9.94 11.68 18.53
N PHE A 285 -10.85 10.90 17.96
CA PHE A 285 -10.56 9.52 17.54
C PHE A 285 -9.42 9.47 16.53
N MET A 286 -9.42 10.33 15.51
CA MET A 286 -8.33 10.43 14.54
C MET A 286 -6.99 10.75 15.21
N VAL A 287 -6.96 11.74 16.11
CA VAL A 287 -5.75 12.11 16.88
C VAL A 287 -5.24 10.93 17.69
N LYS A 288 -6.13 10.24 18.41
CA LYS A 288 -5.79 9.06 19.21
C LYS A 288 -5.19 7.95 18.34
N THR A 289 -5.80 7.69 17.19
CA THR A 289 -5.33 6.68 16.23
C THR A 289 -3.95 7.02 15.66
N LEU A 290 -3.75 8.27 15.24
CA LEU A 290 -2.47 8.75 14.72
C LEU A 290 -1.35 8.67 15.77
N LYS A 291 -1.61 9.07 17.01
CA LYS A 291 -0.66 8.98 18.11
C LYS A 291 -0.33 7.52 18.48
N ALA A 292 -1.30 6.62 18.38
CA ALA A 292 -1.05 5.19 18.58
C ALA A 292 -0.09 4.64 17.50
N TYR A 293 -0.35 4.94 16.22
CA TYR A 293 0.57 4.56 15.14
C TYR A 293 1.96 5.18 15.30
N GLU A 294 2.06 6.47 15.66
CA GLU A 294 3.33 7.12 15.95
C GLU A 294 4.09 6.39 17.06
N ALA A 295 3.44 6.08 18.17
CA ALA A 295 4.05 5.40 19.31
C ALA A 295 4.55 3.99 18.94
N ASP A 296 3.73 3.22 18.20
CA ASP A 296 4.09 1.88 17.74
C ASP A 296 5.30 1.92 16.81
N ILE A 297 5.33 2.86 15.87
CA ILE A 297 6.45 3.04 14.95
C ILE A 297 7.73 3.43 15.71
N ARG A 298 7.63 4.38 16.64
CA ARG A 298 8.80 4.77 17.46
C ARG A 298 9.30 3.63 18.35
N ALA A 299 8.42 2.75 18.82
CA ALA A 299 8.81 1.56 19.54
C ALA A 299 9.58 0.54 18.67
N LEU A 300 9.28 0.49 17.37
CA LEU A 300 10.00 -0.34 16.41
C LEU A 300 11.41 0.17 16.07
N VAL A 301 11.64 1.47 16.19
CA VAL A 301 12.95 2.10 15.88
C VAL A 301 13.99 1.78 16.96
N LYS A 302 13.54 1.58 18.20
CA LYS A 302 14.41 1.22 19.34
C LYS A 302 14.91 -0.21 19.22
#